data_8611d8e0ff978446cbd2eee117cf446f
#
_entry.id   8611d8e0ff978446cbd2eee117cf446f
#
_cell.length_a   1.000
_cell.length_b   1.000
_cell.length_c   1.000
_cell.angle_alpha   90.00
_cell.angle_beta   90.00
_cell.angle_gamma   90.00
#
_symmetry.space_group_name_H-M   'P 1'
#
loop_
_entity.id
_entity.type
_entity.pdbx_description
1 polymer ?
#
loop_
_entity_poly.entity_id
_entity_poly.type
_entity_poly.pdbx_seq_one_letter_code
_entity_poly.pdbx_strand_id
1 'polypeptide(L)'
;SMGKKENEQDGCTYYSINLSEEPLEKIRMDKPDIIFHLAARARIVPSIQNPAYTLFNNLNSTIRVLDYARSKKVPVVYAGSSSAHGDLYANPYTFSKWNGEELCKLYSNVYDLPIAICRFYNVYGDGQLSEGAYCTVLGIFERLYKEDKPLTITSDGEQRRDFTDVMDIVDGLWRCGRSLLIPNEYNARVSGETFELGNGMNYSINELADAFGDYPREYIPKRPGEVRESLNTDTKAYTMLGWKPKGDIIEYIKKNYRRKNE
;
A
#
# COMPACT_ATOMS: atom_id res chain seq x y z
N SER A 1 -7.03 11.49 8.23
CA SER A 1 -7.56 10.22 7.72
C SER A 1 -8.96 10.44 7.17
N MET A 2 -9.23 9.99 5.97
CA MET A 2 -10.61 9.91 5.44
C MET A 2 -11.21 8.53 5.74
N GLY A 3 -10.87 7.95 6.90
CA GLY A 3 -11.44 6.70 7.34
C GLY A 3 -12.94 6.83 7.57
N LYS A 4 -13.69 5.84 7.14
CA LYS A 4 -15.12 5.76 7.43
C LYS A 4 -15.29 5.30 8.88
N LYS A 5 -16.27 5.87 9.60
CA LYS A 5 -16.57 5.48 10.99
C LYS A 5 -16.87 3.98 11.14
N GLU A 6 -17.44 3.37 10.10
CA GLU A 6 -17.73 1.93 10.06
C GLU A 6 -16.48 1.03 10.13
N ASN A 7 -15.29 1.59 9.89
CA ASN A 7 -13.99 0.89 9.98
C ASN A 7 -13.28 1.12 11.31
N GLU A 8 -13.89 1.86 12.24
CA GLU A 8 -13.33 2.06 13.58
C GLU A 8 -13.41 0.76 14.39
N GLN A 9 -12.33 0.43 15.09
CA GLN A 9 -12.20 -0.79 15.87
C GLN A 9 -12.20 -0.47 17.36
N ASP A 10 -12.79 -1.35 18.18
CA ASP A 10 -12.78 -1.25 19.62
C ASP A 10 -11.34 -1.25 20.16
N GLY A 11 -11.10 -0.46 21.21
CA GLY A 11 -9.78 -0.32 21.82
C GLY A 11 -8.82 0.61 21.07
N CYS A 12 -9.25 1.22 19.97
CA CYS A 12 -8.46 2.20 19.24
C CYS A 12 -8.94 3.63 19.51
N THR A 13 -8.00 4.57 19.64
CA THR A 13 -8.30 6.01 19.72
C THR A 13 -8.09 6.67 18.36
N TYR A 14 -9.10 7.37 17.86
CA TYR A 14 -9.10 8.01 16.54
C TYR A 14 -9.00 9.51 16.66
N TYR A 15 -8.09 10.11 15.91
CA TYR A 15 -7.89 11.55 15.82
C TYR A 15 -8.11 12.03 14.39
N SER A 16 -8.96 13.03 14.19
CA SER A 16 -9.14 13.69 12.90
C SER A 16 -8.11 14.81 12.76
N ILE A 17 -7.07 14.57 11.97
CA ILE A 17 -5.98 15.52 11.75
C ILE A 17 -5.50 15.45 10.30
N ASN A 18 -5.15 16.60 9.71
CA ASN A 18 -4.44 16.66 8.44
C ASN A 18 -2.93 16.66 8.69
N LEU A 19 -2.28 15.51 8.53
CA LEU A 19 -0.85 15.33 8.77
C LEU A 19 0.04 16.22 7.90
N SER A 20 -0.43 16.71 6.75
CA SER A 20 0.36 17.61 5.90
C SER A 20 0.35 19.07 6.38
N GLU A 21 -0.63 19.45 7.18
CA GLU A 21 -0.85 20.84 7.63
C GLU A 21 -0.66 21.02 9.13
N GLU A 22 -0.95 19.97 9.91
CA GLU A 22 -0.97 20.04 11.36
C GLU A 22 0.13 19.20 12.00
N PRO A 23 0.83 19.71 13.02
CA PRO A 23 1.85 18.97 13.74
C PRO A 23 1.21 17.89 14.63
N LEU A 24 1.89 16.73 14.71
CA LEU A 24 1.44 15.60 15.54
C LEU A 24 1.39 15.92 17.04
N GLU A 25 2.15 16.90 17.49
CA GLU A 25 2.16 17.39 18.88
C GLU A 25 0.83 18.01 19.33
N LYS A 26 -0.05 18.37 18.39
CA LYS A 26 -1.43 18.78 18.71
C LYS A 26 -2.30 17.63 19.20
N ILE A 27 -1.92 16.39 18.89
CA ILE A 27 -2.63 15.22 19.37
C ILE A 27 -2.17 14.94 20.81
N ARG A 28 -3.13 14.97 21.74
CA ARG A 28 -2.88 14.57 23.13
C ARG A 28 -2.90 13.04 23.22
N MET A 29 -1.77 12.42 22.94
CA MET A 29 -1.56 10.98 23.07
C MET A 29 -0.28 10.73 23.85
N ASP A 30 -0.21 9.60 24.53
CA ASP A 30 1.02 9.10 25.13
C ASP A 30 2.04 8.82 24.02
N LYS A 31 3.34 8.77 24.38
CA LYS A 31 4.38 8.44 23.43
C LYS A 31 4.11 7.03 22.88
N PRO A 32 3.90 6.85 21.56
CA PRO A 32 3.72 5.52 21.00
C PRO A 32 5.04 4.73 21.00
N ASP A 33 4.96 3.41 21.07
CA ASP A 33 6.12 2.53 20.94
C ASP A 33 6.65 2.50 19.50
N ILE A 34 5.76 2.60 18.52
CA ILE A 34 6.06 2.56 17.09
C ILE A 34 5.03 3.33 16.27
N ILE A 35 5.45 3.83 15.12
CA ILE A 35 4.58 4.50 14.14
C ILE A 35 4.55 3.70 12.85
N PHE A 36 3.34 3.32 12.39
CA PHE A 36 3.11 2.82 11.03
C PHE A 36 2.59 3.97 10.17
N HIS A 37 3.45 4.55 9.34
CA HIS A 37 3.09 5.65 8.47
C HIS A 37 2.55 5.16 7.13
N LEU A 38 1.23 4.99 7.06
CA LEU A 38 0.49 4.49 5.89
C LEU A 38 -0.25 5.60 5.13
N ALA A 39 -0.32 6.80 5.71
CA ALA A 39 -1.09 7.91 5.16
C ALA A 39 -0.42 8.47 3.89
N ALA A 40 -1.15 8.43 2.77
CA ALA A 40 -0.72 9.04 1.50
C ALA A 40 -1.91 9.25 0.56
N ARG A 41 -1.72 10.11 -0.45
CA ARG A 41 -2.56 10.19 -1.66
C ARG A 41 -2.05 9.15 -2.66
N ALA A 42 -2.68 7.99 -2.69
CA ALA A 42 -2.13 6.76 -3.28
C ALA A 42 -2.80 6.40 -4.61
N ARG A 43 -2.70 7.21 -5.65
CA ARG A 43 -3.13 6.84 -7.02
C ARG A 43 -2.46 7.73 -8.08
N ILE A 44 -2.17 7.13 -9.23
CA ILE A 44 -1.49 7.79 -10.36
C ILE A 44 -2.39 8.86 -10.98
N VAL A 45 -3.60 8.49 -11.44
CA VAL A 45 -4.47 9.42 -12.17
C VAL A 45 -4.81 10.68 -11.37
N PRO A 46 -5.27 10.61 -10.10
CA PRO A 46 -5.46 11.81 -9.29
C PRO A 46 -4.19 12.64 -9.10
N SER A 47 -3.02 12.01 -9.05
CA SER A 47 -1.75 12.73 -8.90
C SER A 47 -1.39 13.54 -10.15
N ILE A 48 -1.70 13.05 -11.35
CA ILE A 48 -1.50 13.77 -12.60
C ILE A 48 -2.48 14.95 -12.69
N GLN A 49 -3.72 14.76 -12.25
CA GLN A 49 -4.76 15.81 -12.27
C GLN A 49 -4.47 16.93 -11.26
N ASN A 50 -3.87 16.61 -10.11
CA ASN A 50 -3.54 17.58 -9.08
C ASN A 50 -2.14 17.30 -8.46
N PRO A 51 -1.06 17.61 -9.19
CA PRO A 51 0.30 17.28 -8.79
C PRO A 51 0.73 17.97 -7.50
N ALA A 52 0.50 19.27 -7.39
CA ALA A 52 0.90 20.06 -6.22
C ALA A 52 0.24 19.52 -4.92
N TYR A 53 -1.04 19.20 -4.99
CA TYR A 53 -1.77 18.63 -3.87
C TYR A 53 -1.23 17.26 -3.44
N THR A 54 -0.90 16.39 -4.40
CA THR A 54 -0.33 15.07 -4.11
C THR A 54 1.05 15.18 -3.49
N LEU A 55 1.94 15.98 -4.10
CA LEU A 55 3.30 16.18 -3.61
C LEU A 55 3.30 16.81 -2.21
N PHE A 56 2.56 17.90 -2.02
CA PHE A 56 2.47 18.56 -0.71
C PHE A 56 1.98 17.61 0.38
N ASN A 57 0.87 16.89 0.13
CA ASN A 57 0.33 15.99 1.15
C ASN A 57 1.29 14.84 1.48
N ASN A 58 1.86 14.17 0.48
CA ASN A 58 2.69 13.00 0.71
C ASN A 58 4.03 13.36 1.35
N LEU A 59 4.69 14.42 0.88
CA LEU A 59 6.00 14.80 1.41
C LEU A 59 5.90 15.47 2.78
N ASN A 60 4.98 16.44 2.96
CA ASN A 60 4.84 17.12 4.26
C ASN A 60 4.35 16.17 5.35
N SER A 61 3.40 15.28 5.07
CA SER A 61 2.97 14.30 6.08
C SER A 61 4.13 13.41 6.50
N THR A 62 4.97 12.98 5.56
CA THR A 62 6.15 12.14 5.85
C THR A 62 7.17 12.91 6.68
N ILE A 63 7.53 14.14 6.29
CA ILE A 63 8.46 14.99 7.06
C ILE A 63 7.97 15.17 8.48
N ARG A 64 6.69 15.53 8.69
CA ARG A 64 6.13 15.76 10.03
C ARG A 64 6.12 14.50 10.89
N VAL A 65 5.81 13.34 10.31
CA VAL A 65 5.88 12.05 11.02
C VAL A 65 7.33 11.73 11.41
N LEU A 66 8.28 11.94 10.51
CA LEU A 66 9.71 11.69 10.79
C LEU A 66 10.27 12.65 11.84
N ASP A 67 9.92 13.95 11.80
CA ASP A 67 10.35 14.91 12.81
C ASP A 67 9.76 14.59 14.19
N TYR A 68 8.49 14.25 14.28
CA TYR A 68 7.87 13.78 15.51
C TYR A 68 8.57 12.51 16.02
N ALA A 69 8.74 11.52 15.17
CA ALA A 69 9.41 10.26 15.50
C ALA A 69 10.84 10.49 16.04
N ARG A 70 11.60 11.37 15.36
CA ARG A 70 12.95 11.78 15.78
C ARG A 70 12.92 12.46 17.16
N SER A 71 12.02 13.43 17.37
CA SER A 71 11.92 14.18 18.62
C SER A 71 11.57 13.27 19.83
N LYS A 72 10.77 12.25 19.59
CA LYS A 72 10.29 11.29 20.60
C LYS A 72 11.12 10.00 20.66
N LYS A 73 12.07 9.81 19.74
CA LYS A 73 12.85 8.57 19.57
C LYS A 73 11.92 7.34 19.42
N VAL A 74 11.03 7.40 18.43
CA VAL A 74 10.04 6.36 18.13
C VAL A 74 10.37 5.72 16.80
N PRO A 75 10.48 4.39 16.70
CA PRO A 75 10.67 3.70 15.43
C PRO A 75 9.53 3.94 14.44
N VAL A 76 9.84 3.88 13.15
CA VAL A 76 8.86 4.08 12.07
C VAL A 76 8.88 2.93 11.08
N VAL A 77 7.71 2.42 10.71
CA VAL A 77 7.53 1.58 9.52
C VAL A 77 6.81 2.42 8.46
N TYR A 78 7.49 2.67 7.35
CA TYR A 78 6.98 3.49 6.26
C TYR A 78 6.40 2.63 5.14
N ALA A 79 5.18 2.96 4.71
CA ALA A 79 4.58 2.34 3.53
C ALA A 79 5.21 2.91 2.25
N GLY A 80 6.11 2.19 1.64
CA GLY A 80 6.66 2.42 0.31
C GLY A 80 5.70 1.98 -0.80
N SER A 81 6.20 1.92 -2.04
CA SER A 81 5.42 1.50 -3.19
C SER A 81 6.28 0.79 -4.23
N SER A 82 5.79 -0.33 -4.78
CA SER A 82 6.41 -1.01 -5.92
C SER A 82 6.55 -0.14 -7.17
N SER A 83 5.83 0.97 -7.26
CA SER A 83 5.99 1.95 -8.34
C SER A 83 7.42 2.55 -8.41
N ALA A 84 8.19 2.47 -7.32
CA ALA A 84 9.59 2.89 -7.29
C ALA A 84 10.53 2.03 -8.17
N HIS A 85 10.07 0.87 -8.67
CA HIS A 85 10.83 0.06 -9.64
C HIS A 85 10.68 0.55 -11.09
N GLY A 86 9.71 1.40 -11.37
CA GLY A 86 9.48 1.99 -12.68
C GLY A 86 10.20 3.32 -12.88
N ASP A 87 9.76 4.08 -13.89
CA ASP A 87 10.23 5.44 -14.09
C ASP A 87 9.74 6.35 -12.94
N LEU A 88 10.67 6.84 -12.15
CA LEU A 88 10.41 7.69 -10.99
C LEU A 88 9.75 9.02 -11.37
N TYR A 89 9.93 9.47 -12.59
CA TYR A 89 9.39 10.72 -13.12
C TYR A 89 8.11 10.54 -13.93
N ALA A 90 7.59 9.32 -14.04
CA ALA A 90 6.38 9.02 -14.80
C ALA A 90 5.13 9.75 -14.28
N ASN A 91 5.06 10.01 -12.98
CA ASN A 91 3.93 10.71 -12.37
C ASN A 91 4.25 11.20 -10.94
N PRO A 92 3.50 12.21 -10.43
CA PRO A 92 3.74 12.78 -9.10
C PRO A 92 3.55 11.79 -7.93
N TYR A 93 2.66 10.81 -8.05
CA TYR A 93 2.50 9.78 -7.02
C TYR A 93 3.77 8.94 -6.86
N THR A 94 4.28 8.37 -7.95
CA THR A 94 5.51 7.56 -7.94
C THR A 94 6.68 8.37 -7.38
N PHE A 95 6.86 9.60 -7.86
CA PHE A 95 7.89 10.52 -7.36
C PHE A 95 7.76 10.78 -5.87
N SER A 96 6.56 11.08 -5.37
CA SER A 96 6.34 11.37 -3.95
C SER A 96 6.59 10.16 -3.05
N LYS A 97 6.25 8.95 -3.50
CA LYS A 97 6.50 7.73 -2.73
C LYS A 97 7.99 7.42 -2.65
N TRP A 98 8.69 7.47 -3.77
CA TRP A 98 10.15 7.32 -3.80
C TRP A 98 10.84 8.37 -2.93
N ASN A 99 10.47 9.64 -3.05
CA ASN A 99 11.06 10.72 -2.24
C ASN A 99 10.80 10.51 -0.73
N GLY A 100 9.62 10.00 -0.35
CA GLY A 100 9.33 9.62 1.03
C GLY A 100 10.25 8.49 1.54
N GLU A 101 10.61 7.52 0.70
CA GLU A 101 11.61 6.50 1.03
C GLU A 101 13.01 7.10 1.23
N GLU A 102 13.42 8.05 0.37
CA GLU A 102 14.70 8.76 0.51
C GLU A 102 14.74 9.64 1.78
N LEU A 103 13.63 10.27 2.15
CA LEU A 103 13.51 10.96 3.45
C LEU A 103 13.68 9.98 4.62
N CYS A 104 13.08 8.80 4.56
CA CYS A 104 13.25 7.76 5.57
C CYS A 104 14.73 7.34 5.72
N LYS A 105 15.42 7.11 4.61
CA LYS A 105 16.86 6.78 4.61
C LYS A 105 17.69 7.91 5.17
N LEU A 106 17.40 9.16 4.79
CA LEU A 106 18.07 10.36 5.32
C LEU A 106 17.95 10.42 6.84
N TYR A 107 16.72 10.29 7.37
CA TYR A 107 16.50 10.36 8.82
C TYR A 107 17.13 9.18 9.57
N SER A 108 17.12 7.99 8.99
CA SER A 108 17.81 6.84 9.55
C SER A 108 19.32 7.07 9.64
N ASN A 109 19.94 7.58 8.57
CA ASN A 109 21.40 7.76 8.50
C ASN A 109 21.90 8.96 9.33
N VAL A 110 21.17 10.07 9.35
CA VAL A 110 21.64 11.32 10.00
C VAL A 110 21.29 11.36 11.47
N TYR A 111 20.17 10.78 11.86
CA TYR A 111 19.63 10.87 13.23
C TYR A 111 19.55 9.54 13.95
N ASP A 112 20.07 8.45 13.38
CA ASP A 112 19.99 7.09 13.91
C ASP A 112 18.55 6.68 14.27
N LEU A 113 17.56 7.23 13.51
CA LEU A 113 16.15 6.91 13.72
C LEU A 113 15.87 5.50 13.15
N PRO A 114 15.39 4.54 13.98
CA PRO A 114 15.05 3.22 13.49
C PRO A 114 13.87 3.26 12.52
N ILE A 115 14.11 2.98 11.23
CA ILE A 115 13.08 3.03 10.18
C ILE A 115 13.19 1.78 9.32
N ALA A 116 12.05 1.14 9.03
CA ALA A 116 11.92 0.12 7.99
C ALA A 116 10.96 0.62 6.89
N ILE A 117 11.29 0.36 5.64
CA ILE A 117 10.47 0.72 4.48
C ILE A 117 9.84 -0.56 3.94
N CYS A 118 8.52 -0.57 3.77
CA CYS A 118 7.77 -1.69 3.21
C CYS A 118 7.11 -1.26 1.89
N ARG A 119 7.58 -1.75 0.75
CA ARG A 119 6.97 -1.50 -0.56
C ARG A 119 5.82 -2.45 -0.80
N PHE A 120 4.62 -1.90 -0.98
CA PHE A 120 3.44 -2.67 -1.31
C PHE A 120 3.28 -2.81 -2.81
N TYR A 121 2.81 -3.97 -3.22
CA TYR A 121 2.29 -4.21 -4.57
C TYR A 121 0.78 -3.93 -4.60
N ASN A 122 0.01 -4.64 -5.43
CA ASN A 122 -1.43 -4.34 -5.51
C ASN A 122 -2.16 -5.04 -4.37
N VAL A 123 -2.42 -4.30 -3.29
CA VAL A 123 -3.09 -4.85 -2.11
C VAL A 123 -4.57 -5.06 -2.38
N TYR A 124 -5.09 -6.23 -1.99
CA TYR A 124 -6.50 -6.59 -2.04
C TYR A 124 -6.95 -7.21 -0.72
N GLY A 125 -8.26 -7.30 -0.52
CA GLY A 125 -8.86 -7.99 0.63
C GLY A 125 -10.04 -7.23 1.22
N ASP A 126 -10.54 -7.72 2.33
CA ASP A 126 -11.73 -7.18 3.00
C ASP A 126 -11.52 -5.71 3.38
N GLY A 127 -12.57 -4.91 3.23
CA GLY A 127 -12.54 -3.47 3.51
C GLY A 127 -11.92 -2.61 2.41
N GLN A 128 -11.51 -3.18 1.26
CA GLN A 128 -10.99 -2.38 0.14
C GLN A 128 -12.05 -1.44 -0.41
N LEU A 129 -11.60 -0.28 -0.94
CA LEU A 129 -12.51 0.69 -1.54
C LEU A 129 -13.11 0.14 -2.83
N SER A 130 -14.42 0.21 -2.96
CA SER A 130 -15.18 -0.15 -4.16
C SER A 130 -15.65 1.07 -4.98
N GLU A 131 -15.56 2.29 -4.42
CA GLU A 131 -16.00 3.54 -5.03
C GLU A 131 -14.94 4.64 -4.97
N GLY A 132 -15.04 5.58 -5.91
CA GLY A 132 -14.18 6.76 -5.98
C GLY A 132 -12.86 6.53 -6.72
N ALA A 133 -12.06 7.60 -6.84
CA ALA A 133 -10.85 7.64 -7.63
C ALA A 133 -9.70 6.78 -7.06
N TYR A 134 -9.84 6.25 -5.85
CA TYR A 134 -8.82 5.47 -5.14
C TYR A 134 -9.06 3.96 -5.16
N CYS A 135 -10.04 3.47 -5.93
CA CYS A 135 -10.34 2.04 -6.05
C CYS A 135 -9.27 1.26 -6.79
N THR A 136 -9.04 0.02 -6.33
CA THR A 136 -8.26 -0.99 -7.07
C THR A 136 -9.10 -1.59 -8.19
N VAL A 137 -8.47 -2.31 -9.12
CA VAL A 137 -9.22 -3.05 -10.15
C VAL A 137 -10.17 -4.07 -9.52
N LEU A 138 -9.71 -4.80 -8.49
CA LEU A 138 -10.55 -5.77 -7.81
C LEU A 138 -11.74 -5.09 -7.11
N GLY A 139 -11.53 -3.97 -6.41
CA GLY A 139 -12.63 -3.23 -5.80
C GLY A 139 -13.67 -2.72 -6.81
N ILE A 140 -13.23 -2.34 -8.03
CA ILE A 140 -14.13 -2.01 -9.13
C ILE A 140 -14.92 -3.25 -9.58
N PHE A 141 -14.24 -4.39 -9.77
CA PHE A 141 -14.88 -5.65 -10.18
C PHE A 141 -15.90 -6.12 -9.15
N GLU A 142 -15.56 -6.08 -7.86
CA GLU A 142 -16.49 -6.43 -6.77
C GLU A 142 -17.76 -5.58 -6.79
N ARG A 143 -17.62 -4.27 -6.99
CA ARG A 143 -18.76 -3.37 -7.10
C ARG A 143 -19.62 -3.70 -8.33
N LEU A 144 -19.00 -3.79 -9.51
CA LEU A 144 -19.70 -4.10 -10.77
C LEU A 144 -20.42 -5.44 -10.70
N TYR A 145 -19.78 -6.45 -10.09
CA TYR A 145 -20.39 -7.76 -9.85
C TYR A 145 -21.63 -7.68 -8.94
N LYS A 146 -21.55 -6.92 -7.84
CA LYS A 146 -22.69 -6.69 -6.94
C LYS A 146 -23.83 -5.89 -7.56
N GLU A 147 -23.51 -5.06 -8.53
CA GLU A 147 -24.49 -4.25 -9.30
C GLU A 147 -25.02 -4.96 -10.55
N ASP A 148 -24.66 -6.24 -10.78
CA ASP A 148 -24.98 -7.01 -12.00
C ASP A 148 -24.57 -6.29 -13.31
N LYS A 149 -23.44 -5.55 -13.29
CA LYS A 149 -22.89 -4.81 -14.43
C LYS A 149 -21.65 -5.52 -14.99
N PRO A 150 -21.37 -5.40 -16.31
CA PRO A 150 -20.16 -5.97 -16.90
C PRO A 150 -18.87 -5.49 -16.22
N LEU A 151 -17.89 -6.39 -16.05
CA LEU A 151 -16.55 -6.03 -15.55
C LEU A 151 -15.83 -5.16 -16.58
N THR A 152 -15.36 -3.98 -16.18
CA THR A 152 -14.65 -3.07 -17.08
C THR A 152 -13.15 -3.35 -17.08
N ILE A 153 -12.61 -3.73 -18.24
CA ILE A 153 -11.21 -4.10 -18.47
C ILE A 153 -10.55 -3.01 -19.30
N THR A 154 -9.46 -2.41 -18.79
CA THR A 154 -8.71 -1.40 -19.53
C THR A 154 -7.84 -2.03 -20.61
N SER A 155 -7.74 -1.38 -21.80
CA SER A 155 -6.94 -1.82 -22.94
C SER A 155 -7.28 -3.26 -23.37
N ASP A 156 -6.28 -4.12 -23.51
CA ASP A 156 -6.40 -5.55 -23.89
C ASP A 156 -6.58 -6.50 -22.68
N GLY A 157 -6.48 -5.97 -21.45
CA GLY A 157 -6.58 -6.76 -20.23
C GLY A 157 -5.36 -7.61 -19.90
N GLU A 158 -4.29 -7.57 -20.74
CA GLU A 158 -3.09 -8.37 -20.58
C GLU A 158 -2.01 -7.72 -19.68
N GLN A 159 -2.30 -6.56 -19.11
CA GLN A 159 -1.43 -5.97 -18.10
C GLN A 159 -1.44 -6.82 -16.83
N ARG A 160 -0.23 -7.20 -16.37
CA ARG A 160 -0.06 -8.11 -15.23
C ARG A 160 0.31 -7.38 -13.95
N ARG A 161 -0.23 -7.83 -12.84
CA ARG A 161 0.03 -7.24 -11.52
C ARG A 161 0.29 -8.35 -10.49
N ASP A 162 1.27 -8.11 -9.64
CA ASP A 162 1.44 -8.84 -8.39
C ASP A 162 0.39 -8.33 -7.40
N PHE A 163 -0.44 -9.23 -6.92
CA PHE A 163 -1.51 -8.93 -5.95
C PHE A 163 -1.20 -9.58 -4.60
N THR A 164 -1.21 -8.79 -3.55
CA THR A 164 -0.89 -9.24 -2.20
C THR A 164 -2.08 -9.06 -1.27
N ASP A 165 -2.43 -10.10 -0.51
CA ASP A 165 -3.51 -10.05 0.46
C ASP A 165 -3.22 -9.02 1.56
N VAL A 166 -4.22 -8.28 2.01
CA VAL A 166 -4.07 -7.25 3.03
C VAL A 166 -3.57 -7.81 4.36
N MET A 167 -3.93 -9.05 4.71
CA MET A 167 -3.43 -9.69 5.95
C MET A 167 -1.96 -10.09 5.84
N ASP A 168 -1.48 -10.44 4.65
CA ASP A 168 -0.05 -10.66 4.41
C ASP A 168 0.73 -9.34 4.53
N ILE A 169 0.17 -8.22 4.05
CA ILE A 169 0.76 -6.90 4.25
C ILE A 169 0.82 -6.55 5.75
N VAL A 170 -0.26 -6.78 6.49
CA VAL A 170 -0.31 -6.55 7.95
C VAL A 170 0.75 -7.39 8.68
N ASP A 171 0.90 -8.68 8.34
CA ASP A 171 1.95 -9.55 8.91
C ASP A 171 3.35 -9.00 8.58
N GLY A 172 3.60 -8.56 7.35
CA GLY A 172 4.87 -7.96 6.95
C GLY A 172 5.20 -6.68 7.72
N LEU A 173 4.24 -5.78 7.83
CA LEU A 173 4.37 -4.55 8.63
C LEU A 173 4.66 -4.86 10.10
N TRP A 174 3.92 -5.81 10.68
CA TRP A 174 4.09 -6.23 12.06
C TRP A 174 5.48 -6.82 12.31
N ARG A 175 6.00 -7.66 11.43
CA ARG A 175 7.35 -8.23 11.52
C ARG A 175 8.42 -7.15 11.46
N CYS A 176 8.31 -6.19 10.55
CA CYS A 176 9.19 -5.02 10.50
C CYS A 176 9.14 -4.23 11.82
N GLY A 177 7.93 -3.90 12.28
CA GLY A 177 7.74 -3.15 13.52
C GLY A 177 8.32 -3.85 14.75
N ARG A 178 8.02 -5.13 14.90
CA ARG A 178 8.57 -5.95 16.00
C ARG A 178 10.10 -6.01 15.96
N SER A 179 10.68 -6.12 14.76
CA SER A 179 12.13 -6.16 14.60
C SER A 179 12.81 -4.84 14.97
N LEU A 180 12.15 -3.71 14.78
CA LEU A 180 12.64 -2.40 15.22
C LEU A 180 12.50 -2.19 16.73
N LEU A 181 11.49 -2.80 17.38
CA LEU A 181 11.22 -2.66 18.81
C LEU A 181 12.09 -3.56 19.67
N ILE A 182 12.47 -4.73 19.18
CA ILE A 182 13.22 -5.75 19.92
C ILE A 182 14.55 -5.98 19.17
N PRO A 183 15.54 -5.10 19.37
CA PRO A 183 16.84 -5.28 18.72
C PRO A 183 17.50 -6.54 19.29
N ASN A 184 17.71 -7.50 18.43
CA ASN A 184 18.62 -8.63 18.67
C ASN A 184 19.65 -8.66 17.53
N GLU A 185 20.62 -9.55 17.58
CA GLU A 185 21.68 -9.63 16.56
C GLU A 185 21.13 -9.80 15.13
N TYR A 186 19.93 -10.39 14.99
CA TYR A 186 19.23 -10.54 13.71
C TYR A 186 18.42 -9.28 13.33
N ASN A 187 17.85 -8.58 14.30
CA ASN A 187 16.91 -7.45 14.10
C ASN A 187 17.62 -6.09 13.94
N ALA A 188 18.84 -5.94 14.45
CA ALA A 188 19.64 -4.71 14.30
C ALA A 188 19.90 -4.31 12.84
N ARG A 189 19.68 -5.22 11.90
CA ARG A 189 19.86 -5.02 10.46
C ARG A 189 18.61 -4.53 9.73
N VAL A 190 17.45 -4.42 10.39
CA VAL A 190 16.16 -4.02 9.74
C VAL A 190 16.06 -2.51 9.58
N SER A 191 16.73 -1.74 10.45
CA SER A 191 16.74 -0.28 10.36
C SER A 191 17.48 0.19 9.09
N GLY A 192 16.88 1.10 8.35
CA GLY A 192 17.38 1.61 7.08
C GLY A 192 17.04 0.74 5.87
N GLU A 193 16.49 -0.45 6.07
CA GLU A 193 16.22 -1.42 5.01
C GLU A 193 14.86 -1.22 4.35
N THR A 194 14.81 -1.61 3.07
CA THR A 194 13.58 -1.67 2.28
C THR A 194 13.20 -3.12 2.02
N PHE A 195 11.95 -3.47 2.28
CA PHE A 195 11.36 -4.80 2.10
C PHE A 195 10.25 -4.76 1.07
N GLU A 196 10.31 -5.65 0.10
CA GLU A 196 9.26 -5.82 -0.91
C GLU A 196 8.19 -6.78 -0.36
N LEU A 197 6.97 -6.29 -0.18
CA LEU A 197 5.83 -7.09 0.28
C LEU A 197 4.90 -7.37 -0.90
N GLY A 198 5.38 -8.17 -1.84
CA GLY A 198 4.65 -8.69 -3.00
C GLY A 198 4.47 -10.20 -2.91
N ASN A 199 3.46 -10.74 -3.59
CA ASN A 199 3.14 -12.16 -3.58
C ASN A 199 4.20 -13.02 -4.29
N GLY A 200 4.89 -12.45 -5.31
CA GLY A 200 5.84 -13.19 -6.14
C GLY A 200 5.18 -13.94 -7.30
N MET A 201 3.87 -13.76 -7.47
CA MET A 201 3.11 -14.19 -8.66
C MET A 201 2.28 -13.02 -9.17
N ASN A 202 2.17 -12.90 -10.49
CA ASN A 202 1.33 -11.88 -11.09
C ASN A 202 0.24 -12.48 -11.98
N TYR A 203 -0.86 -11.78 -12.06
CA TYR A 203 -2.01 -12.15 -12.87
C TYR A 203 -2.37 -11.00 -13.81
N SER A 204 -2.84 -11.33 -15.02
CA SER A 204 -3.44 -10.36 -15.94
C SER A 204 -4.82 -9.93 -15.44
N ILE A 205 -5.32 -8.80 -15.92
CA ILE A 205 -6.67 -8.36 -15.58
C ILE A 205 -7.72 -9.30 -16.18
N ASN A 206 -7.40 -9.93 -17.33
CA ASN A 206 -8.23 -10.97 -17.90
C ASN A 206 -8.32 -12.22 -17.00
N GLU A 207 -7.19 -12.71 -16.46
CA GLU A 207 -7.18 -13.82 -15.50
C GLU A 207 -7.99 -13.53 -14.23
N LEU A 208 -7.97 -12.28 -13.74
CA LEU A 208 -8.85 -11.88 -12.64
C LEU A 208 -10.33 -11.94 -13.03
N ALA A 209 -10.66 -11.46 -14.22
CA ALA A 209 -12.03 -11.49 -14.70
C ALA A 209 -12.51 -12.94 -14.93
N ASP A 210 -11.63 -13.86 -15.40
CA ASP A 210 -11.92 -15.28 -15.54
C ASP A 210 -12.30 -15.95 -14.22
N ALA A 211 -11.70 -15.49 -13.10
CA ALA A 211 -12.00 -16.03 -11.77
C ALA A 211 -13.45 -15.77 -11.31
N PHE A 212 -14.15 -14.78 -11.90
CA PHE A 212 -15.59 -14.54 -11.68
C PHE A 212 -16.49 -15.51 -12.46
N GLY A 213 -15.91 -16.42 -13.27
CA GLY A 213 -16.65 -17.35 -14.13
C GLY A 213 -17.07 -16.71 -15.46
N ASP A 214 -18.14 -17.26 -16.10
CA ASP A 214 -18.71 -16.69 -17.32
C ASP A 214 -19.51 -15.41 -17.03
N TYR A 215 -18.77 -14.33 -16.67
CA TYR A 215 -19.37 -13.04 -16.31
C TYR A 215 -19.11 -12.01 -17.41
N PRO A 216 -20.13 -11.15 -17.74
CA PRO A 216 -20.00 -10.16 -18.80
C PRO A 216 -18.83 -9.20 -18.62
N ARG A 217 -18.15 -8.84 -19.73
CA ARG A 217 -16.97 -7.96 -19.75
C ARG A 217 -17.13 -6.86 -20.77
N GLU A 218 -16.57 -5.70 -20.46
CA GLU A 218 -16.50 -4.55 -21.36
C GLU A 218 -15.07 -4.03 -21.38
N TYR A 219 -14.47 -3.92 -22.58
CA TYR A 219 -13.13 -3.37 -22.74
C TYR A 219 -13.21 -1.85 -22.95
N ILE A 220 -12.47 -1.12 -22.11
CA ILE A 220 -12.45 0.34 -22.11
C ILE A 220 -11.05 0.87 -22.47
N PRO A 221 -10.92 2.14 -22.93
CA PRO A 221 -9.64 2.72 -23.31
C PRO A 221 -8.55 2.64 -22.21
N LYS A 222 -7.29 2.53 -22.64
CA LYS A 222 -6.12 2.53 -21.75
C LYS A 222 -6.07 3.81 -20.90
N ARG A 223 -5.67 3.65 -19.64
CA ARG A 223 -5.48 4.77 -18.71
C ARG A 223 -4.05 5.35 -18.81
N PRO A 224 -3.88 6.67 -18.67
CA PRO A 224 -2.56 7.28 -18.58
C PRO A 224 -1.72 6.70 -17.43
N GLY A 225 -0.42 6.48 -17.67
CA GLY A 225 0.51 5.98 -16.65
C GLY A 225 0.36 4.50 -16.29
N GLU A 226 -0.40 3.73 -17.07
CA GLU A 226 -0.59 2.30 -16.83
C GLU A 226 0.68 1.50 -17.18
N VAL A 227 1.24 0.82 -16.18
CA VAL A 227 2.42 -0.06 -16.31
C VAL A 227 2.00 -1.39 -16.88
N ARG A 228 2.81 -2.00 -17.76
CA ARG A 228 2.48 -3.30 -18.38
C ARG A 228 2.57 -4.46 -17.40
N GLU A 229 3.59 -4.45 -16.53
CA GLU A 229 3.83 -5.55 -15.61
C GLU A 229 4.39 -5.06 -14.27
N SER A 230 4.00 -5.72 -13.18
CA SER A 230 4.66 -5.63 -11.88
C SER A 230 4.75 -7.03 -11.25
N LEU A 231 5.93 -7.38 -10.72
CA LEU A 231 6.21 -8.65 -10.08
C LEU A 231 7.28 -8.46 -9.01
N ASN A 232 7.05 -8.99 -7.82
CA ASN A 232 8.07 -9.09 -6.79
C ASN A 232 8.97 -10.31 -7.06
N THR A 233 10.27 -10.08 -7.14
CA THR A 233 11.29 -11.14 -7.23
C THR A 233 12.30 -11.07 -6.09
N ASP A 234 12.13 -10.13 -5.16
CA ASP A 234 13.02 -9.94 -4.02
C ASP A 234 12.69 -10.95 -2.91
N THR A 235 13.72 -11.51 -2.30
CA THR A 235 13.61 -12.50 -1.21
C THR A 235 14.01 -11.95 0.15
N LYS A 236 14.37 -10.67 0.26
CA LYS A 236 14.86 -10.06 1.50
C LYS A 236 13.84 -10.15 2.64
N ALA A 237 12.56 -9.90 2.37
CA ALA A 237 11.51 -10.02 3.37
C ALA A 237 11.43 -11.45 3.96
N TYR A 238 11.62 -12.47 3.13
CA TYR A 238 11.70 -13.85 3.60
C TYR A 238 12.96 -14.11 4.43
N THR A 239 14.12 -13.72 3.92
CA THR A 239 15.42 -14.05 4.56
C THR A 239 15.65 -13.30 5.86
N MET A 240 15.20 -12.04 5.96
CA MET A 240 15.45 -11.20 7.14
C MET A 240 14.29 -11.20 8.14
N LEU A 241 13.06 -11.31 7.68
CA LEU A 241 11.85 -11.22 8.52
C LEU A 241 11.14 -12.57 8.67
N GLY A 242 11.51 -13.59 7.91
CA GLY A 242 10.75 -14.83 7.79
C GLY A 242 9.34 -14.61 7.23
N TRP A 243 9.13 -13.50 6.52
CA TRP A 243 7.84 -13.17 5.92
C TRP A 243 7.63 -13.91 4.61
N LYS A 244 6.43 -14.47 4.46
CA LYS A 244 6.01 -15.15 3.24
C LYS A 244 4.52 -14.90 3.03
N PRO A 245 4.10 -14.44 1.82
CA PRO A 245 2.69 -14.28 1.50
C PRO A 245 1.99 -15.65 1.47
N LYS A 246 0.70 -15.66 1.80
CA LYS A 246 -0.16 -16.86 1.86
C LYS A 246 -1.41 -16.71 1.02
N GLY A 247 -1.83 -15.46 0.75
CA GLY A 247 -3.04 -15.15 0.02
C GLY A 247 -2.88 -15.48 -1.47
N ASP A 248 -3.95 -15.97 -2.09
CA ASP A 248 -4.11 -16.14 -3.52
C ASP A 248 -5.34 -15.37 -3.99
N ILE A 249 -5.14 -14.40 -4.88
CA ILE A 249 -6.23 -13.53 -5.36
C ILE A 249 -7.28 -14.30 -6.16
N ILE A 250 -6.87 -15.31 -6.91
CA ILE A 250 -7.80 -16.13 -7.72
C ILE A 250 -8.73 -16.93 -6.80
N GLU A 251 -8.15 -17.55 -5.76
CA GLU A 251 -8.95 -18.27 -4.75
C GLU A 251 -9.84 -17.32 -3.94
N TYR A 252 -9.35 -16.11 -3.61
CA TYR A 252 -10.17 -15.07 -2.96
C TYR A 252 -11.39 -14.69 -3.82
N ILE A 253 -11.20 -14.46 -5.13
CA ILE A 253 -12.29 -14.11 -6.06
C ILE A 253 -13.28 -15.27 -6.15
N LYS A 254 -12.82 -16.48 -6.41
CA LYS A 254 -13.69 -17.68 -6.53
C LYS A 254 -14.51 -17.91 -5.28
N LYS A 255 -13.91 -17.76 -4.10
CA LYS A 255 -14.59 -17.95 -2.82
C LYS A 255 -15.70 -16.94 -2.59
N ASN A 256 -15.49 -15.68 -2.97
CA ASN A 256 -16.38 -14.57 -2.59
C ASN A 256 -17.40 -14.19 -3.69
N TYR A 257 -17.10 -14.48 -4.99
CA TYR A 257 -17.84 -13.90 -6.13
C TYR A 257 -18.27 -14.92 -7.17
N ARG A 258 -17.78 -16.16 -7.16
CA ARG A 258 -18.24 -17.18 -8.10
C ARG A 258 -19.70 -17.54 -7.79
N ARG A 259 -20.60 -17.43 -8.80
CA ARG A 259 -22.00 -17.85 -8.64
C ARG A 259 -22.05 -19.34 -8.33
N LYS A 260 -22.83 -19.74 -7.29
CA LYS A 260 -22.96 -21.12 -6.80
C LYS A 260 -23.71 -22.07 -7.76
N ASN A 261 -23.90 -21.72 -9.02
CA ASN A 261 -24.70 -22.48 -10.00
C ASN A 261 -23.85 -23.10 -11.12
N GLU A 262 -22.58 -23.34 -10.86
CA GLU A 262 -21.71 -24.15 -11.74
C GLU A 262 -21.03 -25.27 -10.96
#